data_b45dc912226f67b9d83a5875b43e03fa
#
_entry.id   b45dc912226f67b9d83a5875b43e03fa
#
_cell.length_a   1.000
_cell.length_b   1.000
_cell.length_c   1.000
_cell.angle_alpha   90.00
_cell.angle_beta   90.00
_cell.angle_gamma   90.00
#
_symmetry.space_group_name_H-M   'P 1'
#
loop_
_entity.id
_entity.type
_entity.pdbx_description
1 polymer ?
#
loop_
_entity_poly.entity_id
_entity_poly.type
_entity_poly.pdbx_seq_one_letter_code
_entity_poly.pdbx_strand_id
1 'polypeptide(L)'
;MRKASIERKTTETSLTVAVDLDGSGRYTVGTGIGFLDHMLEQLSRHSLIDLEVAAQGDLHIDFHHTTEDSGIAIGQAVAKALGDRKGIRRYGQALVPMDETLTRVAIDLSNRPYLVWKVEFVRDKVGDMDTELFKEWFQAFAQAAGATLHVETLYGENNHHIVESCFKALARSLREAVEIDPRKADAVPSTKGTLGGSL
;
A
#
# COMPACT_ATOMS: atom_id res chain seq x y z
N MET A 1 -13.74 15.51 -3.12
CA MET A 1 -12.68 15.31 -2.09
C MET A 1 -12.53 13.81 -1.90
N ARG A 2 -11.36 13.24 -2.24
CA ARG A 2 -11.13 11.78 -2.25
C ARG A 2 -10.55 11.34 -0.90
N LYS A 3 -11.41 11.38 0.14
CA LYS A 3 -11.07 11.00 1.52
C LYS A 3 -11.92 9.85 1.99
N ALA A 4 -11.37 9.00 2.82
CA ALA A 4 -12.10 7.92 3.46
C ALA A 4 -11.51 7.57 4.82
N SER A 5 -12.35 7.02 5.68
CA SER A 5 -11.95 6.41 6.94
C SER A 5 -12.56 5.01 7.05
N ILE A 6 -11.80 4.11 7.65
CA ILE A 6 -12.15 2.72 7.94
C ILE A 6 -11.91 2.47 9.43
N GLU A 7 -12.88 1.87 10.06
CA GLU A 7 -12.73 1.24 11.37
C GLU A 7 -12.84 -0.28 11.17
N ARG A 8 -11.83 -1.01 11.62
CA ARG A 8 -11.79 -2.47 11.57
C ARG A 8 -11.53 -3.01 12.97
N LYS A 9 -12.41 -3.87 13.42
CA LYS A 9 -12.29 -4.52 14.73
C LYS A 9 -12.54 -6.00 14.59
N THR A 10 -11.61 -6.79 15.09
CA THR A 10 -11.69 -8.25 15.22
C THR A 10 -11.51 -8.63 16.70
N THR A 11 -11.34 -9.91 17.00
CA THR A 11 -10.93 -10.36 18.35
C THR A 11 -9.43 -10.16 18.58
N GLU A 12 -8.64 -9.97 17.53
CA GLU A 12 -7.18 -9.91 17.54
C GLU A 12 -6.66 -8.48 17.43
N THR A 13 -7.37 -7.62 16.68
CA THR A 13 -6.94 -6.26 16.39
C THR A 13 -8.09 -5.26 16.45
N SER A 14 -7.74 -3.99 16.67
CA SER A 14 -8.65 -2.84 16.51
C SER A 14 -7.88 -1.71 15.80
N LEU A 15 -8.34 -1.32 14.60
CA LEU A 15 -7.66 -0.32 13.78
C LEU A 15 -8.62 0.77 13.34
N THR A 16 -8.08 1.99 13.30
CA THR A 16 -8.70 3.13 12.59
C THR A 16 -7.71 3.65 11.58
N VAL A 17 -8.14 3.75 10.33
CA VAL A 17 -7.33 4.27 9.22
C VAL A 17 -8.09 5.41 8.54
N ALA A 18 -7.42 6.53 8.27
CA ALA A 18 -7.94 7.59 7.42
C ALA A 18 -6.94 7.94 6.32
N VAL A 19 -7.46 8.19 5.11
CA VAL A 19 -6.66 8.60 3.95
C VAL A 19 -7.25 9.83 3.27
N ASP A 20 -6.37 10.69 2.73
CA ASP A 20 -6.69 11.73 1.78
C ASP A 20 -5.81 11.55 0.54
N LEU A 21 -6.41 11.11 -0.57
CA LEU A 21 -5.66 10.86 -1.82
C LEU A 21 -5.14 12.14 -2.46
N ASP A 22 -5.73 13.29 -2.12
CA ASP A 22 -5.34 14.62 -2.60
C ASP A 22 -4.51 15.39 -1.55
N GLY A 23 -3.87 14.67 -0.64
CA GLY A 23 -3.08 15.19 0.46
C GLY A 23 -1.71 15.74 0.07
N SER A 24 -0.84 15.84 1.05
CA SER A 24 0.55 16.34 0.91
C SER A 24 1.61 15.41 1.52
N GLY A 25 1.22 14.17 1.89
CA GLY A 25 2.09 13.19 2.53
C GLY A 25 2.31 13.44 4.01
N ARG A 26 1.29 13.97 4.69
CA ARG A 26 1.27 14.06 6.16
C ARG A 26 0.84 12.72 6.75
N TYR A 27 1.46 12.34 7.85
CA TYR A 27 1.14 11.09 8.48
C TYR A 27 1.08 11.19 9.99
N THR A 28 0.26 10.32 10.57
CA THR A 28 0.25 9.99 12.00
C THR A 28 0.05 8.47 12.06
N VAL A 29 1.10 7.74 12.39
CA VAL A 29 1.10 6.27 12.35
C VAL A 29 1.49 5.71 13.71
N GLY A 30 0.73 4.74 14.19
CA GLY A 30 1.01 4.01 15.42
C GLY A 30 0.39 2.62 15.35
N THR A 31 1.19 1.61 14.96
CA THR A 31 0.80 0.20 14.95
C THR A 31 1.34 -0.57 16.16
N GLY A 32 2.29 0.02 16.86
CA GLY A 32 3.06 -0.66 17.91
C GLY A 32 4.23 -1.48 17.37
N ILE A 33 4.42 -1.52 16.04
CA ILE A 33 5.52 -2.22 15.35
C ILE A 33 6.39 -1.16 14.67
N GLY A 34 7.48 -0.77 15.32
CA GLY A 34 8.26 0.41 14.91
C GLY A 34 8.76 0.38 13.46
N PHE A 35 9.14 -0.80 12.95
CA PHE A 35 9.58 -0.90 11.55
C PHE A 35 8.40 -0.78 10.56
N LEU A 36 7.23 -1.32 10.89
CA LEU A 36 6.02 -1.14 10.08
C LEU A 36 5.58 0.32 10.07
N ASP A 37 5.60 0.99 11.23
CA ASP A 37 5.29 2.43 11.33
C ASP A 37 6.18 3.22 10.37
N HIS A 38 7.49 2.97 10.39
CA HIS A 38 8.44 3.62 9.48
C HIS A 38 8.10 3.34 8.00
N MET A 39 7.69 2.13 7.63
CA MET A 39 7.30 1.80 6.25
C MET A 39 6.01 2.53 5.83
N LEU A 40 5.02 2.64 6.71
CA LEU A 40 3.78 3.37 6.44
C LEU A 40 4.00 4.89 6.33
N GLU A 41 4.95 5.44 7.09
CA GLU A 41 5.42 6.82 6.95
C GLU A 41 6.05 7.06 5.56
N GLN A 42 6.89 6.12 5.07
CA GLN A 42 7.44 6.17 3.71
C GLN A 42 6.33 6.11 2.66
N LEU A 43 5.34 5.22 2.86
CA LEU A 43 4.18 5.13 1.97
C LEU A 43 3.47 6.48 1.86
N SER A 44 3.11 7.11 2.96
CA SER A 44 2.45 8.42 2.97
C SER A 44 3.32 9.51 2.33
N ARG A 45 4.56 9.65 2.81
CA ARG A 45 5.47 10.72 2.39
C ARG A 45 5.71 10.71 0.87
N HIS A 46 5.94 9.55 0.29
CA HIS A 46 6.30 9.43 -1.13
C HIS A 46 5.10 9.32 -2.07
N SER A 47 3.93 8.91 -1.57
CA SER A 47 2.68 8.93 -2.35
C SER A 47 1.98 10.28 -2.34
N LEU A 48 2.32 11.17 -1.41
CA LEU A 48 1.60 12.41 -1.07
C LEU A 48 0.16 12.16 -0.59
N ILE A 49 -0.20 10.93 -0.28
CA ILE A 49 -1.46 10.60 0.39
C ILE A 49 -1.30 10.91 1.87
N ASP A 50 -2.17 11.75 2.44
CA ASP A 50 -2.20 11.91 3.89
C ASP A 50 -2.73 10.61 4.51
N LEU A 51 -2.07 10.11 5.55
CA LEU A 51 -2.34 8.81 6.17
C LEU A 51 -2.36 8.91 7.70
N GLU A 52 -3.48 8.52 8.29
CA GLU A 52 -3.59 8.31 9.72
C GLU A 52 -3.85 6.83 9.99
N VAL A 53 -3.07 6.23 10.87
CA VAL A 53 -3.21 4.83 11.30
C VAL A 53 -3.06 4.75 12.80
N ALA A 54 -4.08 4.29 13.48
CA ALA A 54 -4.01 3.91 14.90
C ALA A 54 -4.43 2.44 15.01
N ALA A 55 -3.54 1.59 15.48
CA ALA A 55 -3.80 0.17 15.65
C ALA A 55 -3.44 -0.30 17.05
N GLN A 56 -4.24 -1.22 17.55
CA GLN A 56 -3.99 -1.99 18.76
C GLN A 56 -4.23 -3.45 18.43
N GLY A 57 -3.20 -4.27 18.49
CA GLY A 57 -3.25 -5.69 18.20
C GLY A 57 -2.62 -6.55 19.30
N ASP A 58 -2.71 -7.84 19.12
CA ASP A 58 -2.20 -8.89 20.00
C ASP A 58 -0.69 -9.15 19.81
N LEU A 59 0.12 -8.10 19.81
CA LEU A 59 1.58 -8.12 19.55
C LEU A 59 2.37 -9.06 20.48
N HIS A 60 1.76 -9.52 21.57
CA HIS A 60 2.36 -10.52 22.45
C HIS A 60 2.38 -11.93 21.86
N ILE A 61 1.56 -12.18 20.81
CA ILE A 61 1.59 -13.41 20.01
C ILE A 61 2.70 -13.30 18.98
N ASP A 62 2.50 -12.42 18.00
CA ASP A 62 3.48 -12.00 16.99
C ASP A 62 2.98 -10.72 16.29
N PHE A 63 3.62 -10.33 15.18
CA PHE A 63 3.24 -9.13 14.43
C PHE A 63 2.32 -9.42 13.23
N HIS A 64 1.92 -10.68 13.00
CA HIS A 64 1.20 -11.07 11.79
C HIS A 64 -0.15 -10.36 11.67
N HIS A 65 -1.03 -10.53 12.67
CA HIS A 65 -2.40 -10.00 12.62
C HIS A 65 -2.43 -8.47 12.44
N THR A 66 -1.60 -7.74 13.17
CA THR A 66 -1.52 -6.29 13.06
C THR A 66 -0.98 -5.85 11.70
N THR A 67 0.00 -6.56 11.16
CA THR A 67 0.58 -6.28 9.84
C THR A 67 -0.45 -6.50 8.74
N GLU A 68 -1.09 -7.68 8.69
CA GLU A 68 -2.10 -8.00 7.69
C GLU A 68 -3.30 -7.05 7.77
N ASP A 69 -3.86 -6.86 8.97
CA ASP A 69 -5.04 -6.01 9.17
C ASP A 69 -4.77 -4.54 8.84
N SER A 70 -3.55 -4.03 9.03
CA SER A 70 -3.17 -2.70 8.58
C SER A 70 -3.17 -2.59 7.05
N GLY A 71 -2.67 -3.61 6.35
CA GLY A 71 -2.73 -3.71 4.89
C GLY A 71 -4.17 -3.72 4.38
N ILE A 72 -5.04 -4.53 5.00
CA ILE A 72 -6.47 -4.60 4.69
C ILE A 72 -7.12 -3.22 4.88
N ALA A 73 -6.95 -2.61 6.05
CA ALA A 73 -7.64 -1.35 6.38
C ALA A 73 -7.18 -0.19 5.49
N ILE A 74 -5.88 -0.09 5.20
CA ILE A 74 -5.34 0.93 4.29
C ILE A 74 -5.85 0.68 2.86
N GLY A 75 -5.83 -0.57 2.38
CA GLY A 75 -6.36 -0.94 1.08
C GLY A 75 -7.84 -0.59 0.92
N GLN A 76 -8.67 -0.90 1.93
CA GLN A 76 -10.08 -0.54 1.97
C GLN A 76 -10.30 0.98 1.96
N ALA A 77 -9.50 1.73 2.73
CA ALA A 77 -9.58 3.19 2.77
C ALA A 77 -9.25 3.80 1.40
N VAL A 78 -8.20 3.31 0.73
CA VAL A 78 -7.83 3.72 -0.63
C VAL A 78 -8.95 3.38 -1.62
N ALA A 79 -9.49 2.16 -1.61
CA ALA A 79 -10.58 1.75 -2.48
C ALA A 79 -11.83 2.63 -2.29
N LYS A 80 -12.20 2.90 -1.03
CA LYS A 80 -13.34 3.75 -0.67
C LYS A 80 -13.14 5.20 -1.11
N ALA A 81 -11.93 5.75 -0.94
CA ALA A 81 -11.60 7.10 -1.37
C ALA A 81 -11.56 7.26 -2.90
N LEU A 82 -11.20 6.21 -3.64
CA LEU A 82 -11.23 6.18 -5.11
C LEU A 82 -12.66 6.17 -5.68
N GLY A 83 -13.64 5.69 -4.93
CA GLY A 83 -15.02 5.62 -5.37
C GLY A 83 -15.18 4.84 -6.69
N ASP A 84 -15.79 5.44 -7.69
CA ASP A 84 -16.02 4.84 -9.01
C ASP A 84 -14.79 4.83 -9.93
N ARG A 85 -13.64 5.32 -9.44
CA ARG A 85 -12.36 5.39 -10.14
C ARG A 85 -12.38 6.19 -11.45
N LYS A 86 -13.34 7.11 -11.61
CA LYS A 86 -13.38 8.02 -12.76
C LYS A 86 -12.21 8.99 -12.74
N GLY A 87 -11.72 9.30 -13.91
CA GLY A 87 -10.70 10.32 -14.13
C GLY A 87 -9.30 9.98 -13.66
N ILE A 88 -9.08 8.87 -12.94
CA ILE A 88 -7.73 8.50 -12.50
C ILE A 88 -6.86 8.00 -13.67
N ARG A 89 -5.53 8.11 -13.52
CA ARG A 89 -4.59 7.50 -14.48
C ARG A 89 -4.69 5.98 -14.48
N ARG A 90 -5.08 5.37 -13.35
CA ARG A 90 -5.27 3.93 -13.13
C ARG A 90 -3.97 3.14 -13.02
N TYR A 91 -3.02 3.37 -13.91
CA TYR A 91 -1.71 2.70 -13.91
C TYR A 91 -0.65 3.61 -13.30
N GLY A 92 0.27 3.02 -12.57
CA GLY A 92 1.45 3.69 -12.08
C GLY A 92 2.62 2.73 -11.97
N GLN A 93 3.82 3.28 -12.09
CA GLN A 93 5.04 2.49 -11.97
C GLN A 93 6.17 3.31 -11.37
N ALA A 94 7.10 2.63 -10.71
CA ALA A 94 8.31 3.25 -10.21
C ALA A 94 9.47 2.27 -10.20
N LEU A 95 10.64 2.79 -10.52
CA LEU A 95 11.92 2.14 -10.32
C LEU A 95 12.68 2.98 -9.29
N VAL A 96 12.90 2.44 -8.10
CA VAL A 96 13.42 3.18 -6.96
C VAL A 96 14.72 2.57 -6.46
N PRO A 97 15.83 3.31 -6.51
CA PRO A 97 17.07 2.90 -5.87
C PRO A 97 17.05 3.26 -4.38
N MET A 98 17.72 2.45 -3.59
CA MET A 98 18.11 2.75 -2.22
C MET A 98 19.49 2.17 -1.97
N ASP A 99 20.50 3.02 -2.07
CA ASP A 99 21.93 2.67 -2.06
C ASP A 99 22.23 1.52 -3.05
N GLU A 100 22.56 0.32 -2.56
CA GLU A 100 22.89 -0.86 -3.35
C GLU A 100 21.67 -1.64 -3.85
N THR A 101 20.47 -1.23 -3.45
CA THR A 101 19.21 -1.91 -3.78
C THR A 101 18.47 -1.20 -4.89
N LEU A 102 17.86 -1.95 -5.79
CA LEU A 102 16.98 -1.43 -6.83
C LEU A 102 15.69 -2.22 -6.90
N THR A 103 14.55 -1.55 -6.68
CA THR A 103 13.21 -2.18 -6.70
C THR A 103 12.32 -1.55 -7.75
N ARG A 104 11.56 -2.39 -8.43
CA ARG A 104 10.54 -2.03 -9.41
C ARG A 104 9.15 -2.38 -8.89
N VAL A 105 8.20 -1.43 -9.00
CA VAL A 105 6.78 -1.66 -8.70
C VAL A 105 5.93 -1.17 -9.86
N ALA A 106 4.90 -1.95 -10.22
CA ALA A 106 3.84 -1.55 -11.14
C ALA A 106 2.47 -1.87 -10.52
N ILE A 107 1.52 -0.92 -10.63
CA ILE A 107 0.17 -1.05 -10.10
C ILE A 107 -0.88 -0.78 -11.18
N ASP A 108 -1.96 -1.57 -11.18
CA ASP A 108 -3.21 -1.33 -11.93
C ASP A 108 -4.39 -1.31 -10.95
N LEU A 109 -5.02 -0.15 -10.79
CA LEU A 109 -6.20 0.03 -9.94
C LEU A 109 -7.48 -0.46 -10.65
N SER A 110 -7.45 -1.69 -11.14
CA SER A 110 -8.45 -2.30 -12.02
C SER A 110 -9.66 -2.91 -11.32
N ASN A 111 -9.68 -2.96 -9.99
CA ASN A 111 -10.60 -3.74 -9.17
C ASN A 111 -10.51 -5.27 -9.44
N ARG A 112 -9.34 -5.74 -9.86
CA ARG A 112 -8.96 -7.14 -10.00
C ARG A 112 -7.73 -7.38 -9.16
N PRO A 113 -7.89 -7.82 -7.89
CA PRO A 113 -6.78 -7.97 -6.97
C PRO A 113 -5.87 -9.11 -7.40
N TYR A 114 -4.58 -8.83 -7.46
CA TYR A 114 -3.53 -9.82 -7.69
C TYR A 114 -2.18 -9.29 -7.21
N LEU A 115 -1.39 -10.11 -6.54
CA LEU A 115 -0.02 -9.77 -6.17
C LEU A 115 0.97 -10.68 -6.91
N VAL A 116 1.95 -10.09 -7.59
CA VAL A 116 3.20 -10.75 -7.97
C VAL A 116 4.29 -10.24 -7.05
N TRP A 117 4.86 -11.15 -6.28
CA TRP A 117 5.92 -10.84 -5.32
C TRP A 117 7.21 -11.56 -5.70
N LYS A 118 8.23 -10.80 -6.09
CA LYS A 118 9.57 -11.26 -6.44
C LYS A 118 10.60 -10.48 -5.62
N VAL A 119 10.51 -10.65 -4.31
CA VAL A 119 11.42 -10.04 -3.36
C VAL A 119 11.99 -11.14 -2.50
N GLU A 120 13.31 -11.21 -2.45
CA GLU A 120 14.05 -12.16 -1.63
C GLU A 120 14.79 -11.42 -0.52
N PHE A 121 14.82 -12.02 0.65
CA PHE A 121 15.52 -11.50 1.81
C PHE A 121 16.66 -12.44 2.19
N VAL A 122 17.76 -11.85 2.64
CA VAL A 122 18.95 -12.62 3.06
C VAL A 122 18.94 -12.97 4.55
N ARG A 123 17.99 -12.42 5.32
CA ARG A 123 17.80 -12.66 6.76
C ARG A 123 16.32 -12.73 7.07
N ASP A 124 15.97 -13.42 8.14
CA ASP A 124 14.58 -13.65 8.53
C ASP A 124 13.93 -12.43 9.22
N LYS A 125 14.72 -11.43 9.65
CA LYS A 125 14.21 -10.26 10.37
C LYS A 125 14.85 -8.95 9.91
N VAL A 126 14.05 -7.87 10.09
CA VAL A 126 14.52 -6.48 10.09
C VAL A 126 14.04 -5.83 11.39
N GLY A 127 14.98 -5.46 12.27
CA GLY A 127 14.63 -5.17 13.66
C GLY A 127 13.97 -6.40 14.30
N ASP A 128 12.81 -6.20 14.91
CA ASP A 128 12.03 -7.27 15.52
C ASP A 128 11.00 -7.89 14.57
N MET A 129 10.83 -7.33 13.37
CA MET A 129 9.82 -7.74 12.39
C MET A 129 10.34 -8.85 11.47
N ASP A 130 9.56 -9.92 11.33
CA ASP A 130 9.87 -11.02 10.41
C ASP A 130 9.67 -10.59 8.95
N THR A 131 10.61 -10.97 8.07
CA THR A 131 10.61 -10.52 6.67
C THR A 131 9.48 -11.11 5.85
N GLU A 132 8.95 -12.27 6.23
CA GLU A 132 7.79 -12.87 5.58
C GLU A 132 6.53 -12.02 5.66
N LEU A 133 6.39 -11.18 6.71
CA LEU A 133 5.23 -10.34 6.95
C LEU A 133 5.08 -9.19 5.95
N PHE A 134 6.14 -8.81 5.26
CA PHE A 134 6.04 -7.77 4.22
C PHE A 134 5.22 -8.26 3.03
N LYS A 135 5.40 -9.51 2.61
CA LYS A 135 4.56 -10.10 1.56
C LYS A 135 3.09 -10.14 1.98
N GLU A 136 2.81 -10.51 3.23
CA GLU A 136 1.44 -10.53 3.78
C GLU A 136 0.80 -9.15 3.75
N TRP A 137 1.54 -8.11 4.16
CA TRP A 137 1.05 -6.74 4.07
C TRP A 137 0.71 -6.32 2.62
N PHE A 138 1.62 -6.57 1.67
CA PHE A 138 1.41 -6.23 0.26
C PHE A 138 0.24 -7.02 -0.35
N GLN A 139 0.07 -8.28 0.02
CA GLN A 139 -1.05 -9.12 -0.40
C GLN A 139 -2.38 -8.59 0.12
N ALA A 140 -2.44 -8.27 1.42
CA ALA A 140 -3.61 -7.71 2.07
C ALA A 140 -4.02 -6.36 1.46
N PHE A 141 -3.04 -5.48 1.25
CA PHE A 141 -3.25 -4.19 0.58
C PHE A 141 -3.78 -4.37 -0.85
N ALA A 142 -3.13 -5.20 -1.67
CA ALA A 142 -3.53 -5.41 -3.07
C ALA A 142 -4.96 -5.96 -3.17
N GLN A 143 -5.32 -6.92 -2.30
CA GLN A 143 -6.67 -7.49 -2.24
C GLN A 143 -7.71 -6.45 -1.84
N ALA A 144 -7.47 -5.73 -0.76
CA ALA A 144 -8.42 -4.77 -0.21
C ALA A 144 -8.56 -3.50 -1.08
N ALA A 145 -7.49 -3.05 -1.71
CA ALA A 145 -7.52 -1.93 -2.66
C ALA A 145 -8.11 -2.31 -4.02
N GLY A 146 -8.30 -3.59 -4.31
CA GLY A 146 -8.70 -4.06 -5.64
C GLY A 146 -7.64 -3.75 -6.70
N ALA A 147 -6.36 -3.95 -6.36
CA ALA A 147 -5.22 -3.61 -7.20
C ALA A 147 -4.51 -4.86 -7.72
N THR A 148 -4.15 -4.86 -9.00
CA THR A 148 -3.11 -5.75 -9.50
C THR A 148 -1.77 -5.07 -9.20
N LEU A 149 -0.91 -5.73 -8.42
CA LEU A 149 0.34 -5.17 -7.91
C LEU A 149 1.50 -6.13 -8.22
N HIS A 150 2.53 -5.62 -8.86
CA HIS A 150 3.78 -6.33 -9.11
C HIS A 150 4.90 -5.65 -8.34
N VAL A 151 5.60 -6.39 -7.51
CA VAL A 151 6.75 -5.94 -6.72
C VAL A 151 7.94 -6.85 -7.01
N GLU A 152 9.05 -6.28 -7.46
CA GLU A 152 10.25 -7.02 -7.79
C GLU A 152 11.50 -6.23 -7.36
N THR A 153 12.31 -6.80 -6.49
CA THR A 153 13.66 -6.32 -6.22
C THR A 153 14.60 -6.92 -7.24
N LEU A 154 15.21 -6.07 -8.06
CA LEU A 154 16.12 -6.50 -9.14
C LEU A 154 17.46 -6.97 -8.57
N TYR A 155 17.93 -6.29 -7.53
CA TYR A 155 19.09 -6.64 -6.71
C TYR A 155 19.06 -5.83 -5.41
N GLY A 156 19.74 -6.33 -4.38
CA GLY A 156 19.88 -5.69 -3.07
C GLY A 156 20.53 -6.65 -2.08
N GLU A 157 21.17 -6.13 -1.05
CA GLU A 157 21.89 -6.91 -0.03
C GLU A 157 21.38 -6.64 1.38
N ASN A 158 20.97 -5.39 1.66
CA ASN A 158 20.46 -4.99 2.96
C ASN A 158 18.93 -5.11 3.01
N ASN A 159 18.40 -5.99 3.88
CA ASN A 159 16.96 -6.20 4.01
C ASN A 159 16.16 -4.92 4.30
N HIS A 160 16.69 -4.00 5.11
CA HIS A 160 16.04 -2.72 5.36
C HIS A 160 15.88 -1.92 4.06
N HIS A 161 16.96 -1.81 3.27
CA HIS A 161 16.91 -1.12 1.97
C HIS A 161 15.96 -1.82 0.98
N ILE A 162 15.93 -3.16 0.98
CA ILE A 162 15.01 -3.95 0.14
C ILE A 162 13.56 -3.62 0.49
N VAL A 163 13.18 -3.71 1.77
CA VAL A 163 11.79 -3.43 2.18
C VAL A 163 11.42 -1.96 1.94
N GLU A 164 12.27 -1.04 2.39
CA GLU A 164 11.96 0.39 2.26
C GLU A 164 11.86 0.82 0.80
N SER A 165 12.70 0.29 -0.10
CA SER A 165 12.57 0.54 -1.53
C SER A 165 11.27 -0.02 -2.11
N CYS A 166 10.75 -1.16 -1.60
CA CYS A 166 9.43 -1.67 -1.99
C CYS A 166 8.31 -0.70 -1.61
N PHE A 167 8.29 -0.19 -0.36
CA PHE A 167 7.28 0.76 0.08
C PHE A 167 7.38 2.11 -0.64
N LYS A 168 8.58 2.64 -0.86
CA LYS A 168 8.80 3.86 -1.64
C LYS A 168 8.37 3.70 -3.10
N ALA A 169 8.66 2.57 -3.72
CA ALA A 169 8.26 2.28 -5.09
C ALA A 169 6.74 2.11 -5.20
N LEU A 170 6.09 1.40 -4.24
CA LEU A 170 4.64 1.34 -4.15
C LEU A 170 4.04 2.75 -3.99
N ALA A 171 4.57 3.56 -3.08
CA ALA A 171 4.10 4.91 -2.84
C ALA A 171 4.11 5.77 -4.11
N ARG A 172 5.22 5.76 -4.85
CA ARG A 172 5.35 6.53 -6.10
C ARG A 172 4.44 6.00 -7.20
N SER A 173 4.31 4.67 -7.33
CA SER A 173 3.40 4.03 -8.28
C SER A 173 1.94 4.35 -7.96
N LEU A 174 1.57 4.29 -6.67
CA LEU A 174 0.23 4.62 -6.20
C LEU A 174 -0.10 6.10 -6.44
N ARG A 175 0.84 7.01 -6.15
CA ARG A 175 0.70 8.44 -6.45
C ARG A 175 0.34 8.66 -7.91
N GLU A 176 1.09 8.06 -8.84
CA GLU A 176 0.82 8.18 -10.27
C GLU A 176 -0.55 7.60 -10.64
N ALA A 177 -0.89 6.41 -10.11
CA ALA A 177 -2.12 5.72 -10.45
C ALA A 177 -3.39 6.46 -9.99
N VAL A 178 -3.34 7.13 -8.83
CA VAL A 178 -4.49 7.88 -8.27
C VAL A 178 -4.62 9.29 -8.83
N GLU A 179 -3.61 9.85 -9.50
CA GLU A 179 -3.67 11.18 -10.10
C GLU A 179 -4.83 11.30 -11.10
N ILE A 180 -5.51 12.42 -11.07
CA ILE A 180 -6.55 12.72 -12.06
C ILE A 180 -5.88 13.12 -13.38
N ASP A 181 -6.22 12.41 -14.45
CA ASP A 181 -5.82 12.79 -15.82
C ASP A 181 -6.76 13.92 -16.31
N PRO A 182 -6.25 15.15 -16.50
CA PRO A 182 -7.09 16.27 -16.91
C PRO A 182 -7.72 16.09 -18.28
N ARG A 183 -7.19 15.17 -19.11
CA ARG A 183 -7.73 14.86 -20.43
C ARG A 183 -8.90 13.86 -20.40
N LYS A 184 -9.15 13.21 -19.23
CA LYS A 184 -10.14 12.15 -19.05
C LYS A 184 -10.87 12.24 -17.71
N ALA A 185 -10.97 13.43 -17.13
CA ALA A 185 -11.44 13.63 -15.75
C ALA A 185 -12.81 13.00 -15.45
N ASP A 186 -13.70 12.91 -16.44
CA ASP A 186 -15.06 12.35 -16.29
C ASP A 186 -15.21 10.93 -16.85
N ALA A 187 -14.14 10.34 -17.37
CA ALA A 187 -14.19 9.02 -18.01
C ALA A 187 -13.67 7.91 -17.07
N VAL A 188 -14.33 6.75 -17.12
CA VAL A 188 -13.76 5.54 -16.54
C VAL A 188 -12.61 5.06 -17.44
N PRO A 189 -11.37 4.88 -16.91
CA PRO A 189 -10.22 4.49 -17.72
C PRO A 189 -10.24 3.00 -18.10
N SER A 190 -11.29 2.58 -18.81
CA SER A 190 -11.53 1.20 -19.25
C SER A 190 -12.36 1.17 -20.50
N THR A 191 -11.96 0.37 -21.48
CA THR A 191 -12.75 0.10 -22.69
C THR A 191 -14.07 -0.64 -22.41
N LYS A 192 -14.20 -1.23 -21.21
CA LYS A 192 -15.44 -1.87 -20.75
C LYS A 192 -16.43 -0.88 -20.15
N GLY A 193 -16.08 0.40 -19.99
CA GLY A 193 -16.91 1.42 -19.36
C GLY A 193 -17.07 1.27 -17.84
N THR A 194 -16.41 0.30 -17.24
CA THR A 194 -16.44 0.04 -15.78
C THR A 194 -15.11 -0.53 -15.28
N LEU A 195 -14.77 -0.25 -14.03
CA LEU A 195 -13.69 -0.85 -13.25
C LEU A 195 -14.26 -1.57 -12.01
N GLY A 196 -15.39 -2.16 -12.12
CA GLY A 196 -16.04 -2.97 -11.10
C GLY A 196 -16.95 -3.94 -11.82
N GLY A 197 -16.47 -5.14 -12.05
CA GLY A 197 -17.38 -6.23 -12.40
C GLY A 197 -18.02 -6.68 -11.08
N SER A 198 -19.35 -6.57 -10.97
CA SER A 198 -20.07 -7.49 -10.10
C SER A 198 -19.72 -8.90 -10.58
N LEU A 199 -19.03 -9.68 -9.75
CA LEU A 199 -18.99 -11.12 -9.88
C LEU A 199 -20.38 -11.66 -9.58
#